data_4f2a2641ec2ed71ed1d16f198c36fe5c
#
_entry.id   4f2a2641ec2ed71ed1d16f198c36fe5c
#
_cell.length_a   1.000
_cell.length_b   1.000
_cell.length_c   1.000
_cell.angle_alpha   90.00
_cell.angle_beta   90.00
_cell.angle_gamma   90.00
#
_symmetry.space_group_name_H-M   'P 1'
#
loop_
_entity.id
_entity.type
_entity.pdbx_description
1 polymer ?
#
loop_
_entity_poly.entity_id
_entity_poly.type
_entity_poly.pdbx_seq_one_letter_code
_entity_poly.pdbx_strand_id
1 'polypeptide(L)'
;MRGSITVIGLGPGNAHQVTPEALAAIEAGEDFFGYGPYVDRLSLRDDQRRHASDNREEISRAQAALMLAAKGGRVCVVSGGDAGVFAMAAAMCEAIEAGPAEWLEIEFSVVPGITAMLAVAARVGAPLGHDFCAISLSDNLKPWELIEKRLIAAAEAGFVMAFYNPVSKARPHQLSRAFDVLRAHLPGTVPVVFGRAAGRPDERMRIEPLSNAHSDMADMATCIIVGSTETRLIERPGQAPLVYSPRSAGKI
;
A
#
# COMPACT_ATOMS: atom_id res chain seq x y z
N MET A 1 -18.01 -22.73 -19.19
CA MET A 1 -16.64 -22.15 -19.23
C MET A 1 -16.18 -22.00 -17.79
N ARG A 2 -14.91 -22.23 -17.49
CA ARG A 2 -14.34 -21.91 -16.17
C ARG A 2 -14.37 -20.40 -16.03
N GLY A 3 -14.81 -19.91 -14.87
CA GLY A 3 -14.73 -18.48 -14.58
C GLY A 3 -13.34 -18.05 -14.15
N SER A 4 -13.10 -16.74 -14.12
CA SER A 4 -11.81 -16.19 -13.77
C SER A 4 -11.94 -15.07 -12.74
N ILE A 5 -10.88 -14.90 -11.93
CA ILE A 5 -10.65 -13.76 -11.07
C ILE A 5 -9.32 -13.11 -11.43
N THR A 6 -9.37 -11.80 -11.68
CA THR A 6 -8.18 -10.97 -11.81
C THR A 6 -8.17 -9.92 -10.72
N VAL A 7 -7.16 -9.96 -9.84
CA VAL A 7 -6.97 -8.94 -8.79
C VAL A 7 -6.08 -7.83 -9.33
N ILE A 8 -6.60 -6.61 -9.43
CA ILE A 8 -5.97 -5.53 -10.18
C ILE A 8 -5.50 -4.40 -9.26
N GLY A 9 -4.23 -4.04 -9.35
CA GLY A 9 -3.66 -2.85 -8.74
C GLY A 9 -3.90 -1.61 -9.61
N LEU A 10 -4.68 -0.64 -9.11
CA LEU A 10 -5.04 0.58 -9.83
C LEU A 10 -4.01 1.72 -9.73
N GLY A 11 -2.86 1.44 -9.14
CA GLY A 11 -1.87 2.48 -8.84
C GLY A 11 -2.35 3.49 -7.79
N PRO A 12 -1.50 4.49 -7.45
CA PRO A 12 -1.70 5.36 -6.29
C PRO A 12 -2.83 6.38 -6.48
N GLY A 13 -3.14 6.77 -7.71
CA GLY A 13 -4.22 7.74 -7.95
C GLY A 13 -4.27 8.36 -9.34
N ASN A 14 -3.12 8.61 -9.96
CA ASN A 14 -3.05 9.20 -11.29
C ASN A 14 -3.33 8.14 -12.37
N ALA A 15 -4.15 8.49 -13.38
CA ALA A 15 -4.47 7.59 -14.50
C ALA A 15 -3.21 7.14 -15.28
N HIS A 16 -2.20 8.00 -15.40
CA HIS A 16 -0.91 7.65 -16.04
C HIS A 16 -0.06 6.65 -15.24
N GLN A 17 -0.46 6.33 -14.02
CA GLN A 17 0.20 5.34 -13.15
C GLN A 17 -0.57 4.02 -13.08
N VAL A 18 -1.60 3.85 -13.88
CA VAL A 18 -2.26 2.55 -14.12
C VAL A 18 -1.45 1.82 -15.20
N THR A 19 -1.11 0.57 -14.95
CA THR A 19 -0.32 -0.21 -15.91
C THR A 19 -1.14 -0.56 -17.16
N PRO A 20 -0.51 -0.70 -18.35
CA PRO A 20 -1.22 -1.16 -19.54
C PRO A 20 -1.92 -2.52 -19.34
N GLU A 21 -1.31 -3.42 -18.56
CA GLU A 21 -1.90 -4.71 -18.21
C GLU A 21 -3.17 -4.55 -17.37
N ALA A 22 -3.16 -3.63 -16.39
CA ALA A 22 -4.35 -3.32 -15.59
C ALA A 22 -5.49 -2.76 -16.46
N LEU A 23 -5.18 -1.88 -17.42
CA LEU A 23 -6.16 -1.35 -18.36
C LEU A 23 -6.76 -2.45 -19.24
N ALA A 24 -5.94 -3.37 -19.76
CA ALA A 24 -6.39 -4.51 -20.54
C ALA A 24 -7.28 -5.45 -19.70
N ALA A 25 -6.91 -5.72 -18.43
CA ALA A 25 -7.71 -6.51 -17.53
C ALA A 25 -9.08 -5.86 -17.20
N ILE A 26 -9.11 -4.54 -17.04
CA ILE A 26 -10.36 -3.79 -16.84
C ILE A 26 -11.24 -3.89 -18.10
N GLU A 27 -10.65 -3.76 -19.28
CA GLU A 27 -11.39 -3.88 -20.54
C GLU A 27 -12.02 -5.24 -20.72
N ALA A 28 -11.32 -6.32 -20.32
CA ALA A 28 -11.77 -7.70 -20.46
C ALA A 28 -12.78 -8.16 -19.38
N GLY A 29 -12.82 -7.49 -18.23
CA GLY A 29 -13.66 -7.86 -17.09
C GLY A 29 -15.14 -7.55 -17.30
N GLU A 30 -15.99 -8.24 -16.53
CA GLU A 30 -17.46 -8.06 -16.57
C GLU A 30 -18.00 -7.51 -15.24
N ASP A 31 -17.48 -8.01 -14.11
CA ASP A 31 -17.90 -7.66 -12.76
C ASP A 31 -16.73 -7.14 -11.95
N PHE A 32 -16.90 -5.97 -11.31
CA PHE A 32 -15.83 -5.27 -10.60
C PHE A 32 -16.15 -5.12 -9.13
N PHE A 33 -15.45 -5.87 -8.29
CA PHE A 33 -15.54 -5.80 -6.83
C PHE A 33 -14.43 -4.93 -6.25
N GLY A 34 -14.74 -4.14 -5.24
CA GLY A 34 -13.74 -3.32 -4.57
C GLY A 34 -14.31 -2.42 -3.48
N TYR A 35 -13.42 -1.77 -2.76
CA TYR A 35 -13.78 -0.65 -1.90
C TYR A 35 -14.37 0.49 -2.76
N GLY A 36 -15.49 1.07 -2.34
CA GLY A 36 -16.25 2.06 -3.14
C GLY A 36 -15.36 3.08 -3.85
N PRO A 37 -14.52 3.85 -3.12
CA PRO A 37 -13.61 4.84 -3.74
C PRO A 37 -12.63 4.29 -4.78
N TYR A 38 -12.34 2.98 -4.80
CA TYR A 38 -11.51 2.37 -5.85
C TYR A 38 -12.32 2.00 -7.08
N VAL A 39 -13.49 1.40 -6.87
CA VAL A 39 -14.42 1.07 -7.96
C VAL A 39 -14.91 2.32 -8.69
N ASP A 40 -15.10 3.42 -7.96
CA ASP A 40 -15.53 4.72 -8.54
C ASP A 40 -14.48 5.37 -9.45
N ARG A 41 -13.20 4.94 -9.34
CA ARG A 41 -12.13 5.40 -10.26
C ARG A 41 -12.20 4.76 -11.64
N LEU A 42 -12.99 3.70 -11.81
CA LEU A 42 -13.07 2.95 -13.06
C LEU A 42 -14.04 3.63 -14.03
N SER A 43 -13.60 3.83 -15.27
CA SER A 43 -14.48 4.18 -16.38
C SER A 43 -14.98 2.88 -17.00
N LEU A 44 -16.11 2.37 -16.51
CA LEU A 44 -16.70 1.12 -16.97
C LEU A 44 -17.68 1.37 -18.12
N ARG A 45 -17.79 0.37 -19.02
CA ARG A 45 -18.81 0.34 -20.08
C ARG A 45 -20.18 -0.02 -19.48
N ASP A 46 -21.25 0.20 -20.23
CA ASP A 46 -22.64 -0.06 -19.79
C ASP A 46 -22.93 -1.54 -19.52
N ASP A 47 -22.15 -2.45 -20.13
CA ASP A 47 -22.27 -3.89 -19.94
C ASP A 47 -21.46 -4.43 -18.75
N GLN A 48 -20.64 -3.59 -18.11
CA GLN A 48 -19.81 -3.93 -16.94
C GLN A 48 -20.49 -3.54 -15.63
N ARG A 49 -20.40 -4.37 -14.61
CA ARG A 49 -21.12 -4.21 -13.34
C ARG A 49 -20.18 -3.85 -12.19
N ARG A 50 -20.64 -2.91 -11.36
CA ARG A 50 -19.94 -2.47 -10.13
C ARG A 50 -20.51 -3.15 -8.90
N HIS A 51 -19.65 -3.68 -8.05
CA HIS A 51 -19.96 -4.26 -6.75
C HIS A 51 -19.10 -3.57 -5.67
N ALA A 52 -19.51 -2.36 -5.32
CA ALA A 52 -18.84 -1.57 -4.30
C ALA A 52 -19.23 -2.04 -2.90
N SER A 53 -18.26 -2.06 -1.97
CA SER A 53 -18.49 -2.39 -0.57
C SER A 53 -17.59 -1.56 0.35
N ASP A 54 -17.81 -1.59 1.66
CA ASP A 54 -17.01 -0.83 2.63
C ASP A 54 -15.63 -1.48 2.85
N ASN A 55 -14.69 -0.72 3.40
CA ASN A 55 -13.30 -1.14 3.62
C ASN A 55 -13.16 -2.31 4.62
N ARG A 56 -14.17 -2.53 5.48
CA ARG A 56 -14.18 -3.61 6.49
C ARG A 56 -14.73 -4.94 5.98
N GLU A 57 -15.14 -5.01 4.72
CA GLU A 57 -15.82 -6.14 4.09
C GLU A 57 -14.90 -6.94 3.17
N GLU A 58 -13.61 -7.02 3.46
CA GLU A 58 -12.61 -7.66 2.59
C GLU A 58 -12.92 -9.15 2.34
N ILE A 59 -13.27 -9.90 3.40
CA ILE A 59 -13.57 -11.34 3.28
C ILE A 59 -14.89 -11.57 2.56
N SER A 60 -15.96 -10.86 2.92
CA SER A 60 -17.26 -10.99 2.27
C SER A 60 -17.20 -10.56 0.79
N ARG A 61 -16.43 -9.53 0.49
CA ARG A 61 -16.14 -9.13 -0.89
C ARG A 61 -15.42 -10.22 -1.67
N ALA A 62 -14.39 -10.85 -1.08
CA ALA A 62 -13.66 -11.94 -1.70
C ALA A 62 -14.58 -13.13 -1.98
N GLN A 63 -15.40 -13.53 -1.00
CA GLN A 63 -16.37 -14.62 -1.16
C GLN A 63 -17.42 -14.33 -2.25
N ALA A 64 -17.97 -13.09 -2.28
CA ALA A 64 -18.94 -12.71 -3.30
C ALA A 64 -18.34 -12.76 -4.72
N ALA A 65 -17.10 -12.29 -4.89
CA ALA A 65 -16.37 -12.37 -6.15
C ALA A 65 -16.12 -13.83 -6.57
N LEU A 66 -15.68 -14.68 -5.65
CA LEU A 66 -15.44 -16.11 -5.91
C LEU A 66 -16.72 -16.87 -6.26
N MET A 67 -17.83 -16.60 -5.58
CA MET A 67 -19.13 -17.22 -5.92
C MET A 67 -19.60 -16.85 -7.31
N LEU A 68 -19.32 -15.64 -7.79
CA LEU A 68 -19.69 -15.23 -9.14
C LEU A 68 -18.75 -15.85 -10.19
N ALA A 69 -17.45 -15.90 -9.91
CA ALA A 69 -16.48 -16.56 -10.78
C ALA A 69 -16.75 -18.08 -10.90
N ALA A 70 -17.12 -18.75 -9.81
CA ALA A 70 -17.47 -20.18 -9.84
C ALA A 70 -18.66 -20.48 -10.79
N LYS A 71 -19.52 -19.50 -11.07
CA LYS A 71 -20.62 -19.60 -12.05
C LYS A 71 -20.19 -19.29 -13.49
N GLY A 72 -18.89 -19.10 -13.73
CA GLY A 72 -18.35 -18.84 -15.07
C GLY A 72 -18.14 -17.36 -15.41
N GLY A 73 -18.29 -16.44 -14.43
CA GLY A 73 -18.08 -14.98 -14.61
C GLY A 73 -16.60 -14.60 -14.77
N ARG A 74 -16.34 -13.51 -15.50
CA ARG A 74 -15.03 -12.85 -15.59
C ARG A 74 -14.98 -11.71 -14.60
N VAL A 75 -14.48 -12.01 -13.41
CA VAL A 75 -14.55 -11.12 -12.24
C VAL A 75 -13.22 -10.41 -12.01
N CYS A 76 -13.27 -9.12 -11.78
CA CYS A 76 -12.15 -8.28 -11.38
C CYS A 76 -12.32 -7.82 -9.93
N VAL A 77 -11.26 -7.93 -9.13
CA VAL A 77 -11.20 -7.37 -7.77
C VAL A 77 -10.17 -6.25 -7.76
N VAL A 78 -10.59 -5.00 -7.51
CA VAL A 78 -9.71 -3.85 -7.64
C VAL A 78 -9.22 -3.33 -6.29
N SER A 79 -7.95 -2.95 -6.27
CA SER A 79 -7.27 -2.35 -5.11
C SER A 79 -6.58 -1.04 -5.51
N GLY A 80 -6.52 -0.07 -4.60
CA GLY A 80 -5.64 1.09 -4.76
C GLY A 80 -4.17 0.69 -4.58
N GLY A 81 -3.25 1.34 -5.30
CA GLY A 81 -1.85 0.96 -5.28
C GLY A 81 -1.58 -0.37 -5.97
N ASP A 82 -0.85 -1.25 -5.32
CA ASP A 82 -0.57 -2.62 -5.75
C ASP A 82 -1.54 -3.60 -5.09
N ALA A 83 -2.01 -4.59 -5.84
CA ALA A 83 -2.98 -5.58 -5.37
C ALA A 83 -2.41 -6.57 -4.34
N GLY A 84 -1.08 -6.78 -4.34
CA GLY A 84 -0.37 -7.71 -3.45
C GLY A 84 0.24 -7.04 -2.21
N VAL A 85 0.26 -5.68 -2.13
CA VAL A 85 0.89 -4.95 -1.02
C VAL A 85 -0.16 -4.48 -0.02
N PHE A 86 -0.41 -5.28 1.03
CA PHE A 86 -1.43 -5.04 2.06
C PHE A 86 -2.83 -4.77 1.47
N ALA A 87 -3.20 -5.52 0.44
CA ALA A 87 -4.39 -5.32 -0.37
C ALA A 87 -5.10 -6.65 -0.66
N MET A 88 -6.03 -6.66 -1.63
CA MET A 88 -7.01 -7.74 -1.81
C MET A 88 -6.44 -9.09 -2.26
N ALA A 89 -5.24 -9.15 -2.86
CA ALA A 89 -4.73 -10.43 -3.38
C ALA A 89 -4.56 -11.49 -2.27
N ALA A 90 -4.02 -11.11 -1.09
CA ALA A 90 -3.89 -12.03 0.04
C ALA A 90 -5.26 -12.49 0.55
N ALA A 91 -6.23 -11.58 0.72
CA ALA A 91 -7.59 -11.92 1.16
C ALA A 91 -8.31 -12.85 0.18
N MET A 92 -8.05 -12.70 -1.12
CA MET A 92 -8.57 -13.63 -2.15
C MET A 92 -7.96 -15.02 -2.00
N CYS A 93 -6.63 -15.12 -1.83
CA CYS A 93 -5.95 -16.41 -1.61
C CYS A 93 -6.45 -17.09 -0.33
N GLU A 94 -6.58 -16.37 0.78
CA GLU A 94 -7.12 -16.86 2.05
C GLU A 94 -8.56 -17.37 1.88
N ALA A 95 -9.40 -16.65 1.11
CA ALA A 95 -10.77 -17.08 0.84
C ALA A 95 -10.82 -18.35 -0.03
N ILE A 96 -9.94 -18.47 -1.03
CA ILE A 96 -9.84 -19.69 -1.87
C ILE A 96 -9.41 -20.88 -1.01
N GLU A 97 -8.39 -20.71 -0.16
CA GLU A 97 -7.87 -21.79 0.71
C GLU A 97 -8.92 -22.30 1.71
N ALA A 98 -9.71 -21.39 2.28
CA ALA A 98 -10.74 -21.72 3.27
C ALA A 98 -12.11 -22.07 2.67
N GLY A 99 -12.27 -21.94 1.35
CA GLY A 99 -13.54 -22.06 0.66
C GLY A 99 -13.85 -23.45 0.12
N PRO A 100 -14.96 -23.58 -0.62
CA PRO A 100 -15.33 -24.83 -1.28
C PRO A 100 -14.30 -25.26 -2.33
N ALA A 101 -14.15 -26.57 -2.54
CA ALA A 101 -13.19 -27.15 -3.47
C ALA A 101 -13.35 -26.63 -4.92
N GLU A 102 -14.55 -26.25 -5.32
CA GLU A 102 -14.84 -25.67 -6.64
C GLU A 102 -14.12 -24.33 -6.89
N TRP A 103 -13.74 -23.57 -5.83
CA TRP A 103 -12.98 -22.33 -5.98
C TRP A 103 -11.53 -22.56 -6.40
N LEU A 104 -10.98 -23.76 -6.15
CA LEU A 104 -9.66 -24.16 -6.64
C LEU A 104 -9.59 -24.31 -8.16
N GLU A 105 -10.75 -24.44 -8.83
CA GLU A 105 -10.86 -24.57 -10.28
C GLU A 105 -10.94 -23.21 -11.01
N ILE A 106 -11.12 -22.11 -10.26
CA ILE A 106 -11.21 -20.75 -10.82
C ILE A 106 -9.83 -20.34 -11.34
N GLU A 107 -9.78 -19.80 -12.55
CA GLU A 107 -8.56 -19.18 -13.06
C GLU A 107 -8.26 -17.91 -12.25
N PHE A 108 -7.08 -17.86 -11.59
CA PHE A 108 -6.71 -16.78 -10.70
C PHE A 108 -5.45 -16.06 -11.18
N SER A 109 -5.51 -14.73 -11.28
CA SER A 109 -4.37 -13.90 -11.65
C SER A 109 -4.31 -12.62 -10.83
N VAL A 110 -3.10 -12.08 -10.68
CA VAL A 110 -2.86 -10.79 -10.01
C VAL A 110 -2.11 -9.88 -10.97
N VAL A 111 -2.68 -8.71 -11.24
CA VAL A 111 -2.06 -7.67 -12.05
C VAL A 111 -1.47 -6.61 -11.12
N PRO A 112 -0.15 -6.39 -11.14
CA PRO A 112 0.51 -5.47 -10.23
C PRO A 112 0.17 -4.01 -10.56
N GLY A 113 0.30 -3.15 -9.54
CA GLY A 113 0.18 -1.71 -9.67
C GLY A 113 1.30 -0.97 -8.96
N ILE A 114 1.45 0.32 -9.21
CA ILE A 114 2.42 1.15 -8.49
C ILE A 114 1.91 1.35 -7.06
N THR A 115 2.63 0.76 -6.10
CA THR A 115 2.30 0.88 -4.68
C THR A 115 2.64 2.27 -4.12
N ALA A 116 1.96 2.68 -3.05
CA ALA A 116 2.12 4.01 -2.46
C ALA A 116 3.56 4.36 -2.08
N MET A 117 4.34 3.41 -1.53
CA MET A 117 5.73 3.70 -1.16
C MET A 117 6.60 4.09 -2.37
N LEU A 118 6.42 3.46 -3.53
CA LEU A 118 7.16 3.81 -4.74
C LEU A 118 6.72 5.18 -5.28
N ALA A 119 5.41 5.46 -5.22
CA ALA A 119 4.88 6.75 -5.63
C ALA A 119 5.41 7.89 -4.74
N VAL A 120 5.45 7.72 -3.42
CA VAL A 120 6.01 8.69 -2.46
C VAL A 120 7.51 8.84 -2.66
N ALA A 121 8.26 7.74 -2.76
CA ALA A 121 9.71 7.77 -2.96
C ALA A 121 10.09 8.57 -4.20
N ALA A 122 9.40 8.37 -5.32
CA ALA A 122 9.64 9.07 -6.58
C ALA A 122 9.38 10.60 -6.51
N ARG A 123 8.61 11.09 -5.53
CA ARG A 123 8.35 12.52 -5.33
C ARG A 123 9.48 13.25 -4.61
N VAL A 124 10.24 12.52 -3.80
CA VAL A 124 11.26 13.11 -2.93
C VAL A 124 12.70 12.71 -3.29
N GLY A 125 12.88 11.83 -4.28
CA GLY A 125 14.20 11.38 -4.71
C GLY A 125 14.34 9.86 -4.74
N ALA A 126 15.25 9.31 -3.94
CA ALA A 126 15.55 7.87 -3.87
C ALA A 126 15.73 7.38 -2.42
N PRO A 127 14.76 7.58 -1.51
CA PRO A 127 14.87 7.11 -0.12
C PRO A 127 14.97 5.59 -0.02
N LEU A 128 14.44 4.86 -1.00
CA LEU A 128 14.48 3.39 -1.10
C LEU A 128 15.69 2.89 -1.90
N GLY A 129 16.78 3.66 -1.94
CA GLY A 129 17.99 3.32 -2.70
C GLY A 129 18.90 2.28 -2.04
N HIS A 130 18.65 1.91 -0.80
CA HIS A 130 19.27 0.82 -0.04
C HIS A 130 18.21 -0.20 0.38
N ASP A 131 18.59 -1.20 1.20
CA ASP A 131 17.66 -2.20 1.69
C ASP A 131 16.51 -1.54 2.46
N PHE A 132 15.29 -1.97 2.17
CA PHE A 132 14.09 -1.42 2.76
C PHE A 132 13.05 -2.51 3.06
N CYS A 133 12.12 -2.19 3.95
CA CYS A 133 10.98 -3.05 4.24
C CYS A 133 9.67 -2.26 4.27
N ALA A 134 8.55 -2.94 4.00
CA ALA A 134 7.21 -2.40 4.12
C ALA A 134 6.53 -2.99 5.37
N ILE A 135 5.96 -2.13 6.21
CA ILE A 135 5.29 -2.52 7.45
C ILE A 135 3.91 -1.88 7.50
N SER A 136 2.85 -2.69 7.64
CA SER A 136 1.53 -2.18 7.97
C SER A 136 1.42 -1.98 9.47
N LEU A 137 1.08 -0.77 9.91
CA LEU A 137 0.83 -0.43 11.31
C LEU A 137 -0.57 -0.83 11.78
N SER A 138 -1.36 -1.51 10.93
CA SER A 138 -2.64 -2.06 11.32
C SER A 138 -2.46 -3.28 12.23
N ASP A 139 -3.04 -3.23 13.41
CA ASP A 139 -3.10 -4.30 14.40
C ASP A 139 -4.44 -5.08 14.36
N ASN A 140 -5.22 -4.93 13.29
CA ASN A 140 -6.47 -5.66 13.10
C ASN A 140 -6.26 -7.18 12.90
N LEU A 141 -5.17 -7.57 12.23
CA LEU A 141 -4.89 -8.96 11.83
C LEU A 141 -3.63 -9.52 12.50
N LYS A 142 -2.96 -8.74 13.35
CA LYS A 142 -1.74 -9.14 14.09
C LYS A 142 -1.58 -8.30 15.33
N PRO A 143 -1.05 -8.85 16.44
CA PRO A 143 -0.85 -8.10 17.67
C PRO A 143 0.20 -6.99 17.50
N TRP A 144 0.02 -5.91 18.26
CA TRP A 144 0.94 -4.77 18.23
C TRP A 144 2.39 -5.14 18.58
N GLU A 145 2.58 -6.04 19.52
CA GLU A 145 3.89 -6.53 19.98
C GLU A 145 4.70 -7.12 18.82
N LEU A 146 4.04 -7.74 17.84
CA LEU A 146 4.69 -8.23 16.62
C LEU A 146 5.13 -7.08 15.72
N ILE A 147 4.30 -6.03 15.61
CA ILE A 147 4.66 -4.82 14.84
C ILE A 147 5.87 -4.16 15.50
N GLU A 148 5.83 -3.94 16.80
CA GLU A 148 6.91 -3.33 17.57
C GLU A 148 8.23 -4.09 17.41
N LYS A 149 8.21 -5.42 17.55
CA LYS A 149 9.38 -6.29 17.30
C LYS A 149 9.96 -6.08 15.89
N ARG A 150 9.10 -5.92 14.87
CA ARG A 150 9.54 -5.69 13.49
C ARG A 150 10.14 -4.30 13.30
N LEU A 151 9.58 -3.27 13.94
CA LEU A 151 10.11 -1.92 13.92
C LEU A 151 11.52 -1.86 14.54
N ILE A 152 11.71 -2.47 15.70
CA ILE A 152 13.01 -2.56 16.37
C ILE A 152 14.03 -3.28 15.49
N ALA A 153 13.70 -4.47 15.00
CA ALA A 153 14.61 -5.26 14.17
C ALA A 153 15.00 -4.53 12.88
N ALA A 154 14.05 -3.84 12.23
CA ALA A 154 14.32 -3.07 11.02
C ALA A 154 15.20 -1.84 11.30
N ALA A 155 14.97 -1.14 12.42
CA ALA A 155 15.77 0.01 12.83
C ALA A 155 17.21 -0.41 13.14
N GLU A 156 17.41 -1.47 13.94
CA GLU A 156 18.72 -2.00 14.33
C GLU A 156 19.49 -2.56 13.13
N ALA A 157 18.80 -3.17 12.17
CA ALA A 157 19.41 -3.67 10.93
C ALA A 157 19.67 -2.58 9.87
N GLY A 158 19.28 -1.34 10.11
CA GLY A 158 19.51 -0.21 9.19
C GLY A 158 18.60 -0.17 7.98
N PHE A 159 17.46 -0.87 8.00
CA PHE A 159 16.47 -0.81 6.90
C PHE A 159 15.77 0.56 6.84
N VAL A 160 15.54 1.04 5.62
CA VAL A 160 14.52 2.06 5.38
C VAL A 160 13.14 1.42 5.51
N MET A 161 12.22 2.07 6.21
CA MET A 161 10.91 1.50 6.49
C MET A 161 9.80 2.29 5.78
N ALA A 162 8.93 1.60 5.04
CA ALA A 162 7.72 2.19 4.48
C ALA A 162 6.49 1.77 5.30
N PHE A 163 5.76 2.74 5.89
CA PHE A 163 4.58 2.46 6.71
C PHE A 163 3.30 2.64 5.92
N TYR A 164 2.45 1.61 6.01
CA TYR A 164 1.08 1.57 5.51
C TYR A 164 0.09 1.56 6.66
N ASN A 165 -1.12 2.05 6.42
CA ASN A 165 -2.21 2.11 7.39
C ASN A 165 -1.80 2.81 8.70
N PRO A 166 -1.16 4.00 8.64
CA PRO A 166 -0.51 4.60 9.80
C PRO A 166 -1.50 5.01 10.89
N VAL A 167 -2.66 5.53 10.50
CA VAL A 167 -3.69 6.06 11.42
C VAL A 167 -5.07 5.75 10.87
N SER A 168 -6.03 5.44 11.74
CA SER A 168 -7.46 5.43 11.43
C SER A 168 -8.27 5.92 12.63
N LYS A 169 -9.57 6.20 12.43
CA LYS A 169 -10.47 6.58 13.54
C LYS A 169 -10.51 5.52 14.67
N ALA A 170 -10.43 4.25 14.30
CA ALA A 170 -10.41 3.14 15.26
C ALA A 170 -9.01 2.87 15.84
N ARG A 171 -7.95 3.38 15.22
CA ARG A 171 -6.55 3.15 15.56
C ARG A 171 -5.77 4.47 15.52
N PRO A 172 -6.03 5.40 16.47
CA PRO A 172 -5.42 6.74 16.46
C PRO A 172 -3.99 6.76 17.03
N HIS A 173 -3.56 5.72 17.76
CA HIS A 173 -2.33 5.74 18.55
C HIS A 173 -1.14 4.96 17.94
N GLN A 174 -1.38 4.11 16.94
CA GLN A 174 -0.36 3.20 16.40
C GLN A 174 0.85 3.93 15.82
N LEU A 175 0.61 5.03 15.08
CA LEU A 175 1.71 5.82 14.51
C LEU A 175 2.55 6.52 15.59
N SER A 176 1.91 7.07 16.63
CA SER A 176 2.63 7.67 17.76
C SER A 176 3.52 6.65 18.45
N ARG A 177 2.96 5.46 18.76
CA ARG A 177 3.73 4.35 19.35
C ARG A 177 4.88 3.91 18.46
N ALA A 178 4.67 3.85 17.14
CA ALA A 178 5.75 3.51 16.20
C ALA A 178 6.89 4.53 16.25
N PHE A 179 6.58 5.83 16.26
CA PHE A 179 7.60 6.87 16.39
C PHE A 179 8.32 6.82 17.75
N ASP A 180 7.61 6.52 18.85
CA ASP A 180 8.23 6.39 20.18
C ASP A 180 9.22 5.22 20.19
N VAL A 181 8.85 4.07 19.62
CA VAL A 181 9.78 2.94 19.45
C VAL A 181 11.00 3.35 18.62
N LEU A 182 10.79 3.99 17.47
CA LEU A 182 11.91 4.35 16.60
C LEU A 182 12.85 5.40 17.19
N ARG A 183 12.35 6.36 17.99
CA ARG A 183 13.19 7.33 18.69
C ARG A 183 14.12 6.72 19.74
N ALA A 184 13.77 5.54 20.25
CA ALA A 184 14.64 4.79 21.16
C ALA A 184 15.78 4.07 20.42
N HIS A 185 15.68 3.84 19.11
CA HIS A 185 16.62 3.05 18.31
C HIS A 185 17.33 3.83 17.20
N LEU A 186 16.81 4.99 16.79
CA LEU A 186 17.35 5.80 15.71
C LEU A 186 17.64 7.23 16.17
N PRO A 187 18.65 7.89 15.60
CA PRO A 187 18.89 9.32 15.80
C PRO A 187 17.69 10.17 15.42
N GLY A 188 17.39 11.19 16.21
CA GLY A 188 16.29 12.13 15.92
C GLY A 188 16.42 12.90 14.61
N THR A 189 17.60 12.90 14.00
CA THR A 189 17.89 13.55 12.70
C THR A 189 17.50 12.71 11.48
N VAL A 190 17.14 11.43 11.66
CA VAL A 190 16.71 10.55 10.56
C VAL A 190 15.53 11.17 9.82
N PRO A 191 15.58 11.31 8.47
CA PRO A 191 14.49 11.91 7.70
C PRO A 191 13.27 10.99 7.69
N VAL A 192 12.10 11.59 7.90
CA VAL A 192 10.78 10.95 7.77
C VAL A 192 9.99 11.69 6.70
N VAL A 193 9.57 10.97 5.67
CA VAL A 193 8.76 11.48 4.56
C VAL A 193 7.31 11.09 4.77
N PHE A 194 6.43 12.07 4.79
CA PHE A 194 4.98 11.89 4.80
C PHE A 194 4.45 12.17 3.39
N GLY A 195 4.00 11.13 2.70
CA GLY A 195 3.38 11.23 1.38
C GLY A 195 1.89 11.01 1.46
N ARG A 196 1.11 12.10 1.50
CA ARG A 196 -0.34 12.05 1.53
C ARG A 196 -0.88 12.06 0.12
N ALA A 197 -1.81 11.15 -0.18
CA ALA A 197 -2.57 11.07 -1.42
C ALA A 197 -1.69 11.10 -2.69
N ALA A 198 -0.53 10.43 -2.66
CA ALA A 198 0.43 10.41 -3.77
C ALA A 198 -0.27 10.03 -5.09
N GLY A 199 -0.03 10.81 -6.15
CA GLY A 199 -0.65 10.65 -7.46
C GLY A 199 -2.08 11.19 -7.59
N ARG A 200 -2.65 11.82 -6.55
CA ARG A 200 -3.99 12.44 -6.58
C ARG A 200 -3.89 13.97 -6.64
N PRO A 201 -4.98 14.68 -6.97
CA PRO A 201 -4.96 16.15 -7.02
C PRO A 201 -4.63 16.84 -5.70
N ASP A 202 -4.90 16.19 -4.57
CA ASP A 202 -4.63 16.66 -3.22
C ASP A 202 -3.31 16.10 -2.63
N GLU A 203 -2.39 15.65 -3.51
CA GLU A 203 -1.06 15.18 -3.16
C GLU A 203 -0.28 16.21 -2.32
N ARG A 204 0.30 15.76 -1.21
CA ARG A 204 1.19 16.57 -0.37
C ARG A 204 2.38 15.74 0.10
N MET A 205 3.58 16.31 -0.01
CA MET A 205 4.81 15.74 0.53
C MET A 205 5.32 16.63 1.65
N ARG A 206 5.70 16.01 2.76
CA ARG A 206 6.32 16.67 3.90
C ARG A 206 7.51 15.84 4.35
N ILE A 207 8.62 16.50 4.66
CA ILE A 207 9.84 15.87 5.17
C ILE A 207 10.14 16.49 6.52
N GLU A 208 10.31 15.65 7.53
CA GLU A 208 10.64 16.07 8.89
C GLU A 208 11.75 15.18 9.46
N PRO A 209 12.57 15.68 10.38
CA PRO A 209 13.42 14.78 11.19
C PRO A 209 12.55 13.95 12.14
N LEU A 210 12.99 12.75 12.49
CA LEU A 210 12.26 11.83 13.38
C LEU A 210 11.91 12.47 14.73
N SER A 211 12.77 13.37 15.23
CA SER A 211 12.49 14.15 16.45
C SER A 211 11.21 14.98 16.37
N ASN A 212 10.86 15.46 15.18
CA ASN A 212 9.71 16.33 14.92
C ASN A 212 8.54 15.58 14.23
N ALA A 213 8.68 14.30 13.95
CA ALA A 213 7.62 13.52 13.34
C ALA A 213 6.50 13.25 14.35
N HIS A 214 5.26 13.63 14.01
CA HIS A 214 4.07 13.47 14.85
C HIS A 214 2.94 12.77 14.10
N SER A 215 2.08 12.08 14.83
CA SER A 215 0.98 11.28 14.25
C SER A 215 -0.11 12.13 13.58
N ASP A 216 -0.28 13.38 13.97
CA ASP A 216 -1.22 14.35 13.37
C ASP A 216 -0.80 14.82 11.97
N MET A 217 0.45 14.52 11.55
CA MET A 217 0.94 14.77 10.19
C MET A 217 0.45 13.73 9.18
N ALA A 218 -0.26 12.70 9.61
CA ALA A 218 -0.73 11.60 8.77
C ALA A 218 -2.22 11.32 8.95
N ASP A 219 -2.81 10.80 7.88
CA ASP A 219 -4.17 10.26 7.85
C ASP A 219 -4.20 8.90 7.13
N MET A 220 -5.40 8.36 6.87
CA MET A 220 -5.59 7.09 6.14
C MET A 220 -5.05 7.11 4.70
N ALA A 221 -4.88 8.29 4.11
CA ALA A 221 -4.35 8.44 2.75
C ALA A 221 -2.83 8.67 2.72
N THR A 222 -2.16 8.53 3.86
CA THR A 222 -0.72 8.80 4.00
C THR A 222 0.10 7.51 4.00
N CYS A 223 1.13 7.46 3.15
CA CYS A 223 2.22 6.50 3.25
C CYS A 223 3.44 7.23 3.81
N ILE A 224 4.15 6.60 4.75
CA ILE A 224 5.29 7.23 5.43
C ILE A 224 6.55 6.44 5.09
N ILE A 225 7.65 7.14 4.77
CA ILE A 225 8.96 6.52 4.62
C ILE A 225 9.86 7.05 5.73
N VAL A 226 10.31 6.17 6.60
CA VAL A 226 11.30 6.46 7.63
C VAL A 226 12.67 6.00 7.13
N GLY A 227 13.62 6.92 7.05
CA GLY A 227 14.98 6.62 6.64
C GLY A 227 15.72 5.73 7.64
N SER A 228 16.93 5.34 7.27
CA SER A 228 17.93 4.76 8.17
C SER A 228 18.93 5.83 8.62
N THR A 229 19.90 5.45 9.45
CA THR A 229 21.03 6.33 9.84
C THR A 229 21.87 6.82 8.66
N GLU A 230 21.84 6.11 7.53
CA GLU A 230 22.55 6.45 6.30
C GLU A 230 21.73 7.31 5.34
N THR A 231 20.42 7.46 5.57
CA THR A 231 19.54 8.27 4.70
C THR A 231 19.88 9.75 4.83
N ARG A 232 20.01 10.42 3.69
CA ARG A 232 20.49 11.80 3.58
C ARG A 232 19.44 12.72 2.98
N LEU A 233 19.47 13.97 3.42
CA LEU A 233 18.73 15.08 2.86
C LEU A 233 19.70 15.98 2.08
N ILE A 234 19.37 16.29 0.83
CA ILE A 234 20.11 17.26 0.01
C ILE A 234 19.25 18.50 -0.10
N GLU A 235 19.66 19.56 0.58
CA GLU A 235 19.05 20.87 0.40
C GLU A 235 19.40 21.45 -0.98
N ARG A 236 18.40 22.03 -1.66
CA ARG A 236 18.57 22.62 -2.98
C ARG A 236 18.00 24.04 -2.99
N PRO A 237 18.81 25.07 -3.29
CA PRO A 237 18.34 26.45 -3.34
C PRO A 237 17.16 26.64 -4.30
N GLY A 238 16.02 27.13 -3.78
CA GLY A 238 14.82 27.41 -4.58
C GLY A 238 14.06 26.18 -5.10
N GLN A 239 14.42 24.98 -4.66
CA GLN A 239 13.75 23.72 -5.05
C GLN A 239 13.44 22.88 -3.80
N ALA A 240 12.52 21.92 -3.96
CA ALA A 240 12.28 20.93 -2.92
C ALA A 240 13.53 20.10 -2.63
N PRO A 241 13.84 19.79 -1.38
CA PRO A 241 14.98 18.95 -1.02
C PRO A 241 14.83 17.53 -1.60
N LEU A 242 15.96 16.82 -1.75
CA LEU A 242 15.97 15.42 -2.12
C LEU A 242 16.30 14.55 -0.90
N VAL A 243 15.57 13.46 -0.75
CA VAL A 243 15.88 12.39 0.22
C VAL A 243 16.39 11.19 -0.54
N TYR A 244 17.52 10.64 -0.10
CA TYR A 244 18.04 9.41 -0.70
C TYR A 244 18.78 8.56 0.32
N SER A 245 18.81 7.25 0.11
CA SER A 245 19.65 6.33 0.85
C SER A 245 20.79 5.87 -0.05
N PRO A 246 22.07 6.02 0.38
CA PRO A 246 23.24 5.61 -0.41
C PRO A 246 23.18 4.11 -0.73
N ARG A 247 23.66 3.73 -1.92
CA ARG A 247 23.72 2.32 -2.36
C ARG A 247 24.77 1.49 -1.62
N SER A 248 25.74 2.13 -1.01
CA SER A 248 26.79 1.47 -0.26
C SER A 248 26.62 1.77 1.23
N ALA A 249 26.68 0.74 2.07
CA ALA A 249 26.96 0.91 3.49
C ALA A 249 28.31 1.62 3.63
N GLY A 250 28.47 2.51 4.63
CA GLY A 250 29.76 3.14 4.92
C GLY A 250 30.86 2.11 4.97
N LYS A 251 32.10 2.51 4.68
CA LYS A 251 33.24 1.60 4.83
C LYS A 251 33.25 1.09 6.28
N ILE A 252 33.06 -0.21 6.42
CA ILE A 252 33.26 -0.94 7.66
C ILE A 252 34.74 -0.81 8.04
#